data_943d1663f318d4bd897121b0e3d254d9
#
_entry.id   943d1663f318d4bd897121b0e3d254d9
#
_cell.length_a   1.000
_cell.length_b   1.000
_cell.length_c   1.000
_cell.angle_alpha   90.00
_cell.angle_beta   90.00
_cell.angle_gamma   90.00
#
_symmetry.space_group_name_H-M   'P 1'
#
loop_
_entity.id
_entity.type
_entity.pdbx_description
1 polymer ?
#
loop_
_entity_poly.entity_id
_entity_poly.type
_entity_poly.pdbx_seq_one_letter_code
_entity_poly.pdbx_strand_id
1 'polypeptide(L)'
;MQKTKKYFAESELIINEDGSIFHLHVKPEQLADKVILVGDPGRVDLVASHFETKECAVESREFRTVTGTYKGKRITVISTGIGCDNIDIVMNEVDALANIDFETRHEKETLRSLEIVRIGTCGGLQLYTPAGTFVCSEYSIGFDGLLNFYAGRNAVCDLQMERALLNHLGWSGNMCQPAPYAIAADKELVERIAKDDMVRGITVACGGFFGPQGRELRVPLTDPNQNEKLENFEYNGKHITNFEMESSALAGLARLMGHKATTVCMVIANRRIKKADTSYKNHIDNLIKEVLERL
;
A
#
# COMPACT_ATOMS: atom_id res chain seq x y z
N MET A 1 15.58 30.86 -13.61
CA MET A 1 16.60 29.79 -13.62
C MET A 1 15.90 28.51 -14.05
N GLN A 2 16.25 27.95 -15.21
CA GLN A 2 15.78 26.60 -15.58
C GLN A 2 16.31 25.62 -14.54
N LYS A 3 15.41 24.89 -13.85
CA LYS A 3 15.83 23.75 -13.01
C LYS A 3 16.56 22.75 -13.92
N THR A 4 17.81 22.48 -13.64
CA THR A 4 18.53 21.39 -14.30
C THR A 4 17.76 20.10 -14.00
N LYS A 5 17.28 19.43 -15.05
CA LYS A 5 16.58 18.14 -14.94
C LYS A 5 17.52 17.11 -14.29
N LYS A 6 16.99 16.37 -13.33
CA LYS A 6 17.77 15.30 -12.67
C LYS A 6 18.06 14.18 -13.68
N TYR A 7 19.32 13.83 -13.82
CA TYR A 7 19.78 12.66 -14.58
C TYR A 7 19.87 11.44 -13.66
N PHE A 8 19.47 10.27 -14.15
CA PHE A 8 19.52 9.01 -13.41
C PHE A 8 20.57 8.09 -14.05
N ALA A 9 21.65 7.78 -13.32
CA ALA A 9 22.69 6.87 -13.77
C ALA A 9 22.16 5.43 -13.96
N GLU A 10 22.87 4.60 -14.70
CA GLU A 10 22.46 3.22 -15.00
C GLU A 10 22.33 2.35 -13.75
N SER A 11 23.14 2.60 -12.71
CA SER A 11 23.06 1.89 -11.44
C SER A 11 21.84 2.28 -10.60
N GLU A 12 21.27 3.48 -10.84
CA GLU A 12 20.10 3.99 -10.10
C GLU A 12 18.79 3.64 -10.82
N LEU A 13 18.78 3.74 -12.15
CA LEU A 13 17.64 3.39 -12.99
C LEU A 13 18.08 2.27 -13.95
N ILE A 14 17.80 1.04 -13.57
CA ILE A 14 18.13 -0.13 -14.39
C ILE A 14 17.02 -0.35 -15.43
N ILE A 15 17.39 -0.35 -16.71
CA ILE A 15 16.48 -0.61 -17.83
C ILE A 15 17.00 -1.84 -18.54
N ASN A 16 16.13 -2.80 -18.80
CA ASN A 16 16.44 -4.03 -19.52
C ASN A 16 16.73 -3.75 -21.00
N GLU A 17 17.38 -4.68 -21.70
CA GLU A 17 17.71 -4.55 -23.13
C GLU A 17 16.49 -4.33 -24.03
N ASP A 18 15.33 -4.83 -23.63
CA ASP A 18 14.05 -4.65 -24.34
C ASP A 18 13.37 -3.30 -24.07
N GLY A 19 13.96 -2.44 -23.22
CA GLY A 19 13.44 -1.14 -22.82
C GLY A 19 12.44 -1.18 -21.65
N SER A 20 12.23 -2.33 -21.03
CA SER A 20 11.39 -2.44 -19.83
C SER A 20 12.15 -2.06 -18.55
N ILE A 21 11.41 -1.66 -17.48
CA ILE A 21 11.99 -1.44 -16.15
C ILE A 21 12.41 -2.78 -15.52
N PHE A 22 13.39 -2.74 -14.62
CA PHE A 22 14.16 -3.92 -14.22
C PHE A 22 13.36 -5.04 -13.55
N HIS A 23 12.60 -4.75 -12.48
CA HIS A 23 11.89 -5.80 -11.75
C HIS A 23 10.51 -6.11 -12.36
N LEU A 24 9.74 -5.07 -12.67
CA LEU A 24 8.38 -5.23 -13.19
C LEU A 24 8.35 -5.71 -14.65
N HIS A 25 9.43 -5.54 -15.42
CA HIS A 25 9.50 -5.82 -16.87
C HIS A 25 8.39 -5.12 -17.69
N VAL A 26 7.89 -3.98 -17.20
CA VAL A 26 6.87 -3.15 -17.85
C VAL A 26 7.55 -1.99 -18.58
N LYS A 27 6.97 -1.55 -19.69
CA LYS A 27 7.41 -0.37 -20.44
C LYS A 27 6.53 0.84 -20.12
N PRO A 28 7.05 2.08 -20.28
CA PRO A 28 6.31 3.30 -19.95
C PRO A 28 4.91 3.41 -20.58
N GLU A 29 4.76 2.99 -21.85
CA GLU A 29 3.49 3.02 -22.58
C GLU A 29 2.46 1.99 -22.07
N GLN A 30 2.92 0.97 -21.36
CA GLN A 30 2.06 -0.08 -20.80
C GLN A 30 1.40 0.34 -19.48
N LEU A 31 1.87 1.42 -18.82
CA LEU A 31 1.33 1.89 -17.54
C LEU A 31 0.15 2.85 -17.73
N ALA A 32 -0.99 2.53 -17.12
CA ALA A 32 -2.15 3.42 -17.02
C ALA A 32 -2.00 4.44 -15.88
N ASP A 33 -2.81 5.51 -15.89
CA ASP A 33 -2.87 6.48 -14.78
C ASP A 33 -3.63 5.95 -13.55
N LYS A 34 -4.50 4.95 -13.76
CA LYS A 34 -5.22 4.24 -12.71
C LYS A 34 -4.53 2.90 -12.48
N VAL A 35 -4.06 2.69 -11.23
CA VAL A 35 -3.28 1.52 -10.86
C VAL A 35 -3.94 0.79 -9.69
N ILE A 36 -4.11 -0.51 -9.83
CA ILE A 36 -4.53 -1.40 -8.74
C ILE A 36 -3.32 -2.22 -8.32
N LEU A 37 -2.97 -2.18 -7.04
CA LEU A 37 -1.95 -3.03 -6.45
C LEU A 37 -2.59 -4.17 -5.65
N VAL A 38 -2.03 -5.36 -5.78
CA VAL A 38 -2.45 -6.55 -5.03
C VAL A 38 -1.22 -7.30 -4.51
N GLY A 39 -1.34 -8.05 -3.41
CA GLY A 39 -0.19 -8.80 -2.90
C GLY A 39 0.07 -10.09 -3.69
N ASP A 40 -0.98 -10.78 -4.11
CA ASP A 40 -0.96 -12.12 -4.73
C ASP A 40 -1.03 -12.02 -6.26
N PRO A 41 -0.08 -12.62 -7.02
CA PRO A 41 -0.17 -12.68 -8.49
C PRO A 41 -1.49 -13.27 -9.01
N GLY A 42 -2.05 -14.28 -8.33
CA GLY A 42 -3.36 -14.84 -8.70
C GLY A 42 -4.51 -13.84 -8.59
N ARG A 43 -4.39 -12.82 -7.73
CA ARG A 43 -5.38 -11.74 -7.64
C ARG A 43 -5.30 -10.77 -8.81
N VAL A 44 -4.14 -10.64 -9.46
CA VAL A 44 -4.03 -9.90 -10.73
C VAL A 44 -4.94 -10.50 -11.78
N ASP A 45 -4.92 -11.83 -11.93
CA ASP A 45 -5.79 -12.51 -12.89
C ASP A 45 -7.28 -12.35 -12.55
N LEU A 46 -7.61 -12.36 -11.25
CA LEU A 46 -8.97 -12.13 -10.80
C LEU A 46 -9.46 -10.70 -11.13
N VAL A 47 -8.65 -9.67 -10.87
CA VAL A 47 -8.98 -8.27 -11.27
C VAL A 47 -9.08 -8.17 -12.78
N ALA A 48 -8.10 -8.71 -13.52
CA ALA A 48 -8.06 -8.65 -14.97
C ALA A 48 -9.15 -9.51 -15.66
N SER A 49 -9.81 -10.41 -14.94
CA SER A 49 -10.97 -11.15 -15.46
C SER A 49 -12.19 -10.26 -15.69
N HIS A 50 -12.24 -9.10 -15.04
CA HIS A 50 -13.29 -8.09 -15.23
C HIS A 50 -12.98 -7.11 -16.38
N PHE A 51 -11.79 -7.15 -16.97
CA PHE A 51 -11.43 -6.24 -18.06
C PHE A 51 -12.08 -6.68 -19.38
N GLU A 52 -12.59 -5.69 -20.11
CA GLU A 52 -13.17 -5.88 -21.44
C GLU A 52 -12.10 -6.22 -22.48
N THR A 53 -10.94 -5.59 -22.35
CA THR A 53 -9.76 -5.82 -23.17
C THR A 53 -8.51 -5.94 -22.31
N LYS A 54 -7.53 -6.67 -22.80
CA LYS A 54 -6.20 -6.76 -22.19
C LYS A 54 -5.18 -6.30 -23.22
N GLU A 55 -4.41 -5.25 -22.92
CA GLU A 55 -3.40 -4.67 -23.81
C GLU A 55 -2.06 -5.37 -23.65
N CYS A 56 -1.68 -5.68 -22.40
CA CYS A 56 -0.46 -6.42 -22.09
C CYS A 56 -0.66 -7.27 -20.84
N ALA A 57 0.15 -8.35 -20.76
CA ALA A 57 0.33 -9.17 -19.58
C ALA A 57 1.80 -9.52 -19.46
N VAL A 58 2.42 -9.16 -18.35
CA VAL A 58 3.85 -9.35 -18.07
C VAL A 58 4.00 -10.06 -16.74
N GLU A 59 4.96 -10.94 -16.63
CA GLU A 59 5.29 -11.63 -15.38
C GLU A 59 6.81 -11.69 -15.21
N SER A 60 7.27 -11.27 -14.03
CA SER A 60 8.67 -11.30 -13.65
C SER A 60 8.77 -11.49 -12.15
N ARG A 61 9.38 -12.56 -11.68
CA ARG A 61 9.46 -12.93 -10.26
C ARG A 61 8.06 -13.02 -9.63
N GLU A 62 7.83 -12.31 -8.51
CA GLU A 62 6.53 -12.16 -7.86
C GLU A 62 5.65 -11.05 -8.48
N PHE A 63 6.18 -10.29 -9.42
CA PHE A 63 5.50 -9.19 -10.07
C PHE A 63 4.78 -9.66 -11.34
N ARG A 64 3.46 -9.64 -11.30
CA ARG A 64 2.60 -9.86 -12.45
C ARG A 64 1.85 -8.57 -12.75
N THR A 65 1.88 -8.13 -14.00
CA THR A 65 1.21 -6.90 -14.44
C THR A 65 0.27 -7.21 -15.59
N VAL A 66 -0.96 -6.70 -15.52
CA VAL A 66 -1.91 -6.71 -16.64
C VAL A 66 -2.48 -5.30 -16.79
N THR A 67 -2.41 -4.76 -17.99
CA THR A 67 -3.09 -3.51 -18.35
C THR A 67 -4.23 -3.81 -19.31
N GLY A 68 -5.36 -3.16 -19.10
CA GLY A 68 -6.56 -3.35 -19.90
C GLY A 68 -7.62 -2.29 -19.66
N THR A 69 -8.82 -2.52 -20.14
CA THR A 69 -9.94 -1.57 -20.07
C THR A 69 -11.08 -2.15 -19.28
N TYR A 70 -11.61 -1.37 -18.33
CA TYR A 70 -12.83 -1.65 -17.59
C TYR A 70 -13.79 -0.47 -17.70
N LYS A 71 -14.97 -0.68 -18.34
CA LYS A 71 -15.99 0.36 -18.58
C LYS A 71 -15.40 1.64 -19.19
N GLY A 72 -14.55 1.47 -20.20
CA GLY A 72 -13.86 2.56 -20.88
C GLY A 72 -12.70 3.22 -20.11
N LYS A 73 -12.39 2.77 -18.88
CA LYS A 73 -11.25 3.24 -18.10
C LYS A 73 -10.05 2.32 -18.33
N ARG A 74 -8.90 2.89 -18.69
CA ARG A 74 -7.64 2.15 -18.78
C ARG A 74 -7.05 1.96 -17.40
N ILE A 75 -6.79 0.71 -17.00
CA ILE A 75 -6.33 0.34 -15.66
C ILE A 75 -5.16 -0.63 -15.78
N THR A 76 -4.13 -0.42 -14.97
CA THR A 76 -3.04 -1.37 -14.76
C THR A 76 -3.22 -2.04 -13.40
N VAL A 77 -3.19 -3.37 -13.36
CA VAL A 77 -3.13 -4.12 -12.10
C VAL A 77 -1.76 -4.79 -11.97
N ILE A 78 -1.14 -4.67 -10.78
CA ILE A 78 0.22 -5.17 -10.50
C ILE A 78 0.19 -5.94 -9.19
N SER A 79 0.81 -7.14 -9.16
CA SER A 79 1.13 -7.80 -7.90
C SER A 79 2.42 -7.23 -7.31
N THR A 80 2.43 -7.05 -6.00
CA THR A 80 3.59 -6.51 -5.29
C THR A 80 4.36 -7.57 -4.51
N GLY A 81 3.80 -8.78 -4.34
CA GLY A 81 4.27 -9.65 -3.27
C GLY A 81 3.84 -9.12 -1.90
N ILE A 82 4.57 -9.46 -0.85
CA ILE A 82 4.28 -9.15 0.55
C ILE A 82 5.36 -8.21 1.11
N GLY A 83 4.92 -7.16 1.80
CA GLY A 83 5.78 -6.31 2.62
C GLY A 83 6.16 -4.97 2.00
N CYS A 84 6.62 -4.06 2.87
CA CYS A 84 6.96 -2.69 2.49
C CYS A 84 8.21 -2.58 1.63
N ASP A 85 9.14 -3.52 1.73
CA ASP A 85 10.33 -3.64 0.88
C ASP A 85 9.95 -3.86 -0.59
N ASN A 86 8.99 -4.73 -0.86
CA ASN A 86 8.45 -4.90 -2.21
C ASN A 86 7.68 -3.67 -2.70
N ILE A 87 6.95 -2.98 -1.82
CA ILE A 87 6.29 -1.71 -2.16
C ILE A 87 7.31 -0.64 -2.55
N ASP A 88 8.48 -0.63 -1.92
CA ASP A 88 9.58 0.27 -2.30
C ASP A 88 9.99 0.07 -3.76
N ILE A 89 10.22 -1.18 -4.17
CA ILE A 89 10.56 -1.53 -5.55
C ILE A 89 9.43 -1.08 -6.50
N VAL A 90 8.20 -1.51 -6.22
CA VAL A 90 7.06 -1.27 -7.12
C VAL A 90 6.78 0.22 -7.27
N MET A 91 6.78 0.99 -6.19
CA MET A 91 6.46 2.42 -6.25
C MET A 91 7.53 3.24 -6.95
N ASN A 92 8.82 2.93 -6.73
CA ASN A 92 9.91 3.59 -7.44
C ASN A 92 9.90 3.25 -8.93
N GLU A 93 9.64 2.00 -9.32
CA GLU A 93 9.58 1.60 -10.72
C GLU A 93 8.31 2.12 -11.42
N VAL A 94 7.16 2.15 -10.76
CA VAL A 94 5.92 2.73 -11.29
C VAL A 94 6.06 4.26 -11.48
N ASP A 95 6.67 4.96 -10.53
CA ASP A 95 6.99 6.38 -10.71
C ASP A 95 7.98 6.61 -11.84
N ALA A 96 9.02 5.79 -11.97
CA ALA A 96 9.97 5.88 -13.06
C ALA A 96 9.30 5.69 -14.44
N LEU A 97 8.42 4.69 -14.59
CA LEU A 97 7.63 4.48 -15.80
C LEU A 97 6.76 5.70 -16.15
N ALA A 98 6.18 6.33 -15.13
CA ALA A 98 5.33 7.50 -15.32
C ALA A 98 6.13 8.76 -15.65
N ASN A 99 7.25 9.00 -14.96
CA ASN A 99 7.85 10.33 -14.79
C ASN A 99 9.30 10.46 -15.26
N ILE A 100 9.95 9.37 -15.68
CA ILE A 100 11.28 9.40 -16.25
C ILE A 100 11.23 9.06 -17.76
N ASP A 101 11.96 9.80 -18.54
CA ASP A 101 12.22 9.49 -19.94
C ASP A 101 13.37 8.47 -20.00
N PHE A 102 13.09 7.26 -20.47
CA PHE A 102 14.05 6.15 -20.48
C PHE A 102 15.15 6.29 -21.51
N GLU A 103 14.90 7.05 -22.60
CA GLU A 103 15.92 7.29 -23.64
C GLU A 103 16.97 8.30 -23.15
N THR A 104 16.51 9.41 -22.57
CA THR A 104 17.40 10.47 -22.07
C THR A 104 17.83 10.28 -20.62
N ARG A 105 17.18 9.42 -19.88
CA ARG A 105 17.37 9.15 -18.45
C ARG A 105 17.19 10.39 -17.56
N HIS A 106 16.29 11.28 -17.96
CA HIS A 106 15.98 12.49 -17.20
C HIS A 106 14.51 12.49 -16.77
N GLU A 107 14.26 13.24 -15.69
CA GLU A 107 12.89 13.55 -15.25
C GLU A 107 12.14 14.27 -16.38
N LYS A 108 10.89 13.86 -16.65
CA LYS A 108 10.02 14.48 -17.65
C LYS A 108 9.67 15.92 -17.25
N GLU A 109 9.36 16.77 -18.21
CA GLU A 109 8.93 18.17 -17.93
C GLU A 109 7.59 18.25 -17.22
N THR A 110 6.68 17.39 -17.64
CA THR A 110 5.34 17.29 -17.06
C THR A 110 5.23 15.93 -16.37
N LEU A 111 5.04 15.98 -15.05
CA LEU A 111 4.89 14.80 -14.25
C LEU A 111 3.44 14.31 -14.26
N ARG A 112 3.27 13.00 -14.39
CA ARG A 112 1.99 12.31 -14.23
C ARG A 112 1.73 12.04 -12.75
N SER A 113 0.52 12.34 -12.29
CA SER A 113 0.05 11.91 -10.97
C SER A 113 -0.88 10.72 -11.12
N LEU A 114 -0.47 9.57 -10.60
CA LEU A 114 -1.23 8.33 -10.68
C LEU A 114 -2.26 8.24 -9.55
N GLU A 115 -3.37 7.55 -9.82
CA GLU A 115 -4.35 7.14 -8.82
C GLU A 115 -4.15 5.66 -8.50
N ILE A 116 -3.71 5.34 -7.28
CA ILE A 116 -3.28 4.00 -6.88
C ILE A 116 -4.16 3.47 -5.76
N VAL A 117 -4.83 2.35 -5.97
CA VAL A 117 -5.62 1.67 -4.94
C VAL A 117 -5.06 0.27 -4.71
N ARG A 118 -4.61 0.00 -3.48
CA ARG A 118 -4.21 -1.35 -3.11
C ARG A 118 -5.41 -2.13 -2.58
N ILE A 119 -5.64 -3.33 -3.11
CA ILE A 119 -6.65 -4.28 -2.65
C ILE A 119 -5.96 -5.42 -1.92
N GLY A 120 -6.13 -5.46 -0.59
CA GLY A 120 -5.45 -6.43 0.28
C GLY A 120 -6.39 -7.24 1.16
N THR A 121 -5.76 -8.00 2.06
CA THR A 121 -6.40 -8.67 3.19
C THR A 121 -5.75 -8.20 4.48
N CYS A 122 -6.49 -8.22 5.60
CA CYS A 122 -5.99 -7.70 6.86
C CYS A 122 -6.52 -8.48 8.06
N GLY A 123 -5.93 -8.20 9.22
CA GLY A 123 -6.43 -8.64 10.51
C GLY A 123 -7.18 -7.51 11.22
N GLY A 124 -8.45 -7.68 11.55
CA GLY A 124 -9.25 -6.71 12.30
C GLY A 124 -8.82 -6.63 13.77
N LEU A 125 -8.87 -5.42 14.34
CA LEU A 125 -8.53 -5.12 15.73
C LEU A 125 -9.73 -4.70 16.57
N GLN A 126 -10.83 -4.29 15.95
CA GLN A 126 -12.02 -3.80 16.64
C GLN A 126 -13.17 -4.81 16.57
N LEU A 127 -14.10 -4.76 17.54
CA LEU A 127 -15.28 -5.62 17.50
C LEU A 127 -16.16 -5.37 16.25
N TYR A 128 -16.16 -4.14 15.77
CA TYR A 128 -16.92 -3.73 14.57
C TYR A 128 -16.18 -4.02 13.25
N THR A 129 -15.00 -4.67 13.29
CA THR A 129 -14.28 -5.17 12.10
C THR A 129 -14.17 -6.70 12.12
N PRO A 130 -15.29 -7.46 12.14
CA PRO A 130 -15.25 -8.92 12.04
C PRO A 130 -14.73 -9.36 10.66
N ALA A 131 -14.44 -10.66 10.51
CA ALA A 131 -14.08 -11.24 9.21
C ALA A 131 -15.21 -10.96 8.18
N GLY A 132 -14.81 -10.62 6.96
CA GLY A 132 -15.70 -10.19 5.87
C GLY A 132 -15.90 -8.67 5.78
N THR A 133 -15.52 -7.89 6.80
CA THR A 133 -15.60 -6.42 6.75
C THR A 133 -14.60 -5.85 5.73
N PHE A 134 -15.03 -4.88 4.95
CA PHE A 134 -14.13 -4.05 4.12
C PHE A 134 -13.66 -2.85 4.92
N VAL A 135 -12.34 -2.62 4.94
CA VAL A 135 -11.70 -1.52 5.65
C VAL A 135 -10.92 -0.67 4.66
N CYS A 136 -11.08 0.65 4.73
CA CYS A 136 -10.28 1.61 3.98
C CYS A 136 -9.36 2.37 4.93
N SER A 137 -8.07 2.43 4.60
CA SER A 137 -7.06 3.15 5.36
C SER A 137 -7.16 4.64 5.09
N GLU A 138 -7.71 5.42 6.03
CA GLU A 138 -7.62 6.90 5.99
C GLU A 138 -6.24 7.37 6.45
N TYR A 139 -5.66 6.65 7.41
CA TYR A 139 -4.29 6.79 7.87
C TYR A 139 -3.62 5.43 7.91
N SER A 140 -2.33 5.43 7.67
CA SER A 140 -1.48 4.26 7.84
C SER A 140 -0.33 4.58 8.80
N ILE A 141 -0.06 3.68 9.74
CA ILE A 141 1.08 3.75 10.65
C ILE A 141 2.05 2.66 10.24
N GLY A 142 3.28 3.04 9.89
CA GLY A 142 4.33 2.10 9.52
C GLY A 142 5.22 1.74 10.71
N PHE A 143 5.29 0.45 11.03
CA PHE A 143 6.27 -0.15 11.93
C PHE A 143 7.45 -0.76 11.16
N ASP A 144 7.47 -0.58 9.84
CA ASP A 144 8.51 -1.08 8.92
C ASP A 144 9.75 -0.16 8.87
N GLY A 145 9.58 1.14 9.16
CA GLY A 145 10.65 2.12 9.15
C GLY A 145 11.08 2.61 7.76
N LEU A 146 10.49 2.11 6.66
CA LEU A 146 10.94 2.38 5.30
C LEU A 146 11.01 3.87 4.97
N LEU A 147 9.97 4.62 5.30
CA LEU A 147 9.89 6.03 4.92
C LEU A 147 10.96 6.90 5.59
N ASN A 148 11.57 6.43 6.68
CA ASN A 148 12.66 7.15 7.37
C ASN A 148 13.95 7.24 6.54
N PHE A 149 14.08 6.45 5.47
CA PHE A 149 15.19 6.54 4.51
C PHE A 149 14.98 7.58 3.42
N TYR A 150 13.80 8.20 3.32
CA TYR A 150 13.44 9.16 2.28
C TYR A 150 13.46 10.60 2.78
N ALA A 151 14.14 11.48 2.03
CA ALA A 151 14.10 12.91 2.30
C ALA A 151 12.66 13.45 2.13
N GLY A 152 12.30 14.44 2.96
CA GLY A 152 10.95 15.04 2.90
C GLY A 152 9.88 14.29 3.71
N ARG A 153 10.22 13.15 4.33
CA ARG A 153 9.26 12.34 5.13
C ARG A 153 8.49 13.19 6.15
N ASN A 154 9.15 14.12 6.83
CA ASN A 154 8.52 14.97 7.85
C ASN A 154 7.52 16.00 7.26
N ALA A 155 7.60 16.30 5.96
CA ALA A 155 6.64 17.18 5.31
C ALA A 155 5.33 16.48 4.94
N VAL A 156 5.33 15.15 4.88
CA VAL A 156 4.16 14.34 4.49
C VAL A 156 3.56 13.54 5.64
N CYS A 157 4.31 13.31 6.72
CA CYS A 157 3.87 12.54 7.89
C CYS A 157 3.14 13.39 8.94
N ASP A 158 2.24 12.78 9.68
CA ASP A 158 1.58 13.34 10.86
C ASP A 158 2.47 13.11 12.10
N LEU A 159 3.38 14.05 12.36
CA LEU A 159 4.31 13.98 13.48
C LEU A 159 3.62 14.08 14.86
N GLN A 160 2.39 14.59 14.92
CA GLN A 160 1.62 14.63 16.17
C GLN A 160 1.03 13.25 16.47
N MET A 161 0.49 12.57 15.48
CA MET A 161 0.02 11.18 15.62
C MET A 161 1.17 10.24 16.01
N GLU A 162 2.35 10.39 15.40
CA GLU A 162 3.55 9.60 15.75
C GLU A 162 3.92 9.74 17.22
N ARG A 163 3.97 10.98 17.71
CA ARG A 163 4.26 11.26 19.14
C ARG A 163 3.20 10.73 20.07
N ALA A 164 1.92 10.90 19.72
CA ALA A 164 0.80 10.38 20.49
C ALA A 164 0.86 8.86 20.63
N LEU A 165 1.14 8.18 19.49
CA LEU A 165 1.29 6.72 19.46
C LEU A 165 2.47 6.23 20.29
N LEU A 166 3.65 6.83 20.15
CA LEU A 166 4.84 6.46 20.92
C LEU A 166 4.61 6.58 22.43
N ASN A 167 3.95 7.66 22.85
CA ASN A 167 3.60 7.87 24.28
C ASN A 167 2.59 6.83 24.75
N HIS A 168 1.56 6.55 23.96
CA HIS A 168 0.52 5.58 24.29
C HIS A 168 1.07 4.15 24.41
N LEU A 169 1.99 3.75 23.51
CA LEU A 169 2.61 2.44 23.54
C LEU A 169 3.70 2.31 24.63
N GLY A 170 4.17 3.44 25.18
CA GLY A 170 5.31 3.44 26.09
C GLY A 170 6.64 3.13 25.38
N TRP A 171 6.76 3.41 24.09
CA TRP A 171 7.96 3.13 23.29
C TRP A 171 8.93 4.30 23.24
N SER A 172 8.59 5.45 23.82
CA SER A 172 9.46 6.63 23.88
C SER A 172 10.79 6.30 24.56
N GLY A 173 11.90 6.49 23.83
CA GLY A 173 13.24 6.17 24.31
C GLY A 173 13.60 4.68 24.36
N ASN A 174 12.74 3.79 23.90
CA ASN A 174 13.03 2.36 23.80
C ASN A 174 13.68 2.04 22.45
N MET A 175 14.97 1.74 22.46
CA MET A 175 15.74 1.41 21.25
C MET A 175 15.42 0.01 20.68
N CYS A 176 14.65 -0.81 21.36
CA CYS A 176 14.26 -2.15 20.89
C CYS A 176 12.99 -2.12 20.00
N GLN A 177 12.32 -0.99 19.90
CA GLN A 177 11.11 -0.83 19.10
C GLN A 177 11.37 0.09 17.89
N PRO A 178 10.73 -0.17 16.73
CA PRO A 178 10.90 0.67 15.56
C PRO A 178 10.29 2.06 15.80
N ALA A 179 10.91 3.10 15.25
CA ALA A 179 10.31 4.43 15.19
C ALA A 179 9.15 4.40 14.18
N PRO A 180 7.90 4.57 14.61
CA PRO A 180 6.76 4.57 13.69
C PRO A 180 6.75 5.85 12.85
N TYR A 181 6.10 5.75 11.68
CA TYR A 181 5.70 6.93 10.93
C TYR A 181 4.19 6.84 10.62
N ALA A 182 3.52 7.98 10.59
CA ALA A 182 2.09 8.07 10.36
C ALA A 182 1.81 8.93 9.12
N ILE A 183 0.98 8.44 8.22
CA ILE A 183 0.71 9.07 6.94
C ILE A 183 -0.79 9.02 6.60
N ALA A 184 -1.36 10.14 6.15
CA ALA A 184 -2.72 10.19 5.63
C ALA A 184 -2.75 9.68 4.18
N ALA A 185 -3.73 8.86 3.84
CA ALA A 185 -4.07 8.53 2.47
C ALA A 185 -4.58 9.78 1.70
N ASP A 186 -4.69 9.69 0.38
CA ASP A 186 -5.31 10.76 -0.40
C ASP A 186 -6.81 10.87 -0.06
N LYS A 187 -7.22 12.05 0.42
CA LYS A 187 -8.57 12.27 0.93
C LYS A 187 -9.63 12.09 -0.16
N GLU A 188 -9.41 12.64 -1.36
CA GLU A 188 -10.38 12.56 -2.46
C GLU A 188 -10.55 11.12 -2.93
N LEU A 189 -9.44 10.37 -3.00
CA LEU A 189 -9.46 8.95 -3.36
C LEU A 189 -10.17 8.12 -2.29
N VAL A 190 -9.91 8.36 -0.99
CA VAL A 190 -10.64 7.71 0.11
C VAL A 190 -12.14 7.99 0.04
N GLU A 191 -12.56 9.24 -0.16
CA GLU A 191 -13.97 9.62 -0.26
C GLU A 191 -14.67 8.98 -1.46
N ARG A 192 -13.94 8.80 -2.58
CA ARG A 192 -14.45 8.17 -3.79
C ARG A 192 -14.56 6.65 -3.64
N ILE A 193 -13.55 6.01 -3.05
CA ILE A 193 -13.47 4.55 -2.95
C ILE A 193 -14.29 4.03 -1.77
N ALA A 194 -14.15 4.59 -0.58
CA ALA A 194 -14.85 4.15 0.61
C ALA A 194 -16.21 4.86 0.75
N LYS A 195 -17.27 4.10 0.54
CA LYS A 195 -18.65 4.52 0.80
C LYS A 195 -19.11 3.95 2.15
N ASP A 196 -20.41 3.94 2.42
CA ASP A 196 -21.02 3.43 3.65
C ASP A 196 -20.82 1.89 3.84
N ASP A 197 -20.33 1.21 2.81
CA ASP A 197 -20.01 -0.21 2.80
C ASP A 197 -18.60 -0.56 3.32
N MET A 198 -17.79 0.44 3.65
CA MET A 198 -16.42 0.26 4.14
C MET A 198 -16.21 0.99 5.47
N VAL A 199 -15.57 0.32 6.41
CA VAL A 199 -15.09 0.95 7.65
C VAL A 199 -13.85 1.77 7.33
N ARG A 200 -13.84 3.04 7.71
CA ARG A 200 -12.67 3.93 7.60
C ARG A 200 -11.93 4.02 8.92
N GLY A 201 -10.61 4.02 8.90
CA GLY A 201 -9.84 4.15 10.13
C GLY A 201 -8.35 4.17 9.92
N ILE A 202 -7.61 3.87 10.99
CA ILE A 202 -6.16 3.81 11.00
C ILE A 202 -5.73 2.36 10.78
N THR A 203 -4.86 2.12 9.80
CA THR A 203 -4.26 0.81 9.54
C THR A 203 -2.82 0.79 10.06
N VAL A 204 -2.40 -0.27 10.72
CA VAL A 204 -0.99 -0.48 11.07
C VAL A 204 -0.37 -1.44 10.06
N ALA A 205 0.66 -0.98 9.36
CA ALA A 205 1.49 -1.78 8.47
C ALA A 205 2.74 -2.24 9.22
N CYS A 206 2.97 -3.55 9.21
CA CYS A 206 4.07 -4.17 9.96
C CYS A 206 5.06 -4.86 9.01
N GLY A 207 6.35 -4.75 9.29
CA GLY A 207 7.42 -5.45 8.56
C GLY A 207 7.44 -6.98 8.77
N GLY A 208 6.41 -7.57 9.39
CA GLY A 208 6.28 -9.00 9.60
C GLY A 208 4.89 -9.41 10.04
N PHE A 209 4.52 -10.65 9.76
CA PHE A 209 3.18 -11.18 10.02
C PHE A 209 2.98 -11.68 11.46
N PHE A 210 4.02 -12.20 12.10
CA PHE A 210 3.94 -12.80 13.44
C PHE A 210 4.24 -11.79 14.53
N GLY A 211 5.47 -11.71 15.02
CA GLY A 211 5.88 -10.86 16.13
C GLY A 211 5.46 -9.38 15.97
N PRO A 212 5.74 -8.72 14.83
CA PRO A 212 5.36 -7.33 14.62
C PRO A 212 3.84 -7.07 14.69
N GLN A 213 3.02 -8.08 14.42
CA GLN A 213 1.56 -8.02 14.55
C GLN A 213 1.05 -8.67 15.86
N GLY A 214 1.90 -8.88 16.86
CA GLY A 214 1.52 -9.46 18.14
C GLY A 214 1.01 -10.89 18.06
N ARG A 215 1.53 -11.72 17.11
CA ARG A 215 1.31 -13.16 17.06
C ARG A 215 2.48 -13.88 17.70
N GLU A 216 2.22 -14.54 18.80
CA GLU A 216 3.18 -15.41 19.45
C GLU A 216 2.98 -16.85 19.00
N LEU A 217 4.06 -17.49 18.58
CA LEU A 217 4.11 -18.95 18.43
C LEU A 217 5.09 -19.51 19.46
N ARG A 218 6.24 -20.05 19.01
CA ARG A 218 7.24 -20.64 19.91
C ARG A 218 8.19 -19.59 20.52
N VAL A 219 8.39 -18.44 19.84
CA VAL A 219 9.23 -17.35 20.33
C VAL A 219 8.34 -16.31 21.00
N PRO A 220 8.60 -15.94 22.26
CA PRO A 220 7.78 -14.99 22.99
C PRO A 220 7.93 -13.57 22.42
N LEU A 221 6.90 -12.75 22.63
CA LEU A 221 6.88 -11.34 22.21
C LEU A 221 7.63 -10.47 23.22
N THR A 222 8.28 -9.42 22.74
CA THR A 222 8.89 -8.39 23.59
C THR A 222 7.83 -7.60 24.39
N ASP A 223 6.69 -7.29 23.73
CA ASP A 223 5.53 -6.68 24.39
C ASP A 223 4.28 -7.54 24.12
N PRO A 224 3.91 -8.44 25.05
CA PRO A 224 2.74 -9.29 24.91
C PRO A 224 1.42 -8.52 24.91
N ASN A 225 1.41 -7.26 25.39
CA ASN A 225 0.23 -6.39 25.43
C ASN A 225 0.14 -5.41 24.25
N GLN A 226 1.02 -5.54 23.26
CA GLN A 226 1.06 -4.63 22.10
C GLN A 226 -0.31 -4.49 21.42
N ASN A 227 -1.01 -5.60 21.18
CA ASN A 227 -2.31 -5.56 20.49
C ASN A 227 -3.39 -4.88 21.31
N GLU A 228 -3.41 -5.07 22.65
CA GLU A 228 -4.34 -4.38 23.53
C GLU A 228 -4.09 -2.87 23.56
N LYS A 229 -2.82 -2.46 23.59
CA LYS A 229 -2.45 -1.04 23.49
C LYS A 229 -2.90 -0.44 22.16
N LEU A 230 -2.62 -1.10 21.04
CA LEU A 230 -3.01 -0.63 19.71
C LEU A 230 -4.54 -0.56 19.55
N GLU A 231 -5.27 -1.55 20.07
CA GLU A 231 -6.74 -1.57 20.07
C GLU A 231 -7.34 -0.36 20.78
N ASN A 232 -6.72 0.06 21.89
CA ASN A 232 -7.17 1.17 22.73
C ASN A 232 -6.61 2.54 22.27
N PHE A 233 -5.76 2.58 21.25
CA PHE A 233 -5.26 3.84 20.71
C PHE A 233 -6.36 4.59 19.97
N GLU A 234 -6.50 5.87 20.31
CA GLU A 234 -7.39 6.81 19.64
C GLU A 234 -6.63 8.09 19.27
N TYR A 235 -6.88 8.58 18.06
CA TYR A 235 -6.36 9.84 17.59
C TYR A 235 -7.42 10.59 16.78
N ASN A 236 -7.83 11.77 17.27
CA ASN A 236 -8.88 12.60 16.66
C ASN A 236 -10.19 11.82 16.37
N GLY A 237 -10.64 11.01 17.32
CA GLY A 237 -11.86 10.20 17.19
C GLY A 237 -11.72 8.97 16.29
N LYS A 238 -10.51 8.63 15.86
CA LYS A 238 -10.23 7.46 15.02
C LYS A 238 -9.44 6.41 15.78
N HIS A 239 -9.83 5.16 15.60
CA HIS A 239 -9.15 4.00 16.19
C HIS A 239 -8.31 3.26 15.15
N ILE A 240 -7.34 2.47 15.62
CA ILE A 240 -6.67 1.48 14.79
C ILE A 240 -7.67 0.36 14.50
N THR A 241 -8.01 0.18 13.23
CA THR A 241 -9.03 -0.77 12.78
C THR A 241 -8.47 -2.13 12.43
N ASN A 242 -7.24 -2.18 11.91
CA ASN A 242 -6.67 -3.39 11.34
C ASN A 242 -5.15 -3.38 11.21
N PHE A 243 -4.59 -4.57 11.02
CA PHE A 243 -3.21 -4.82 10.62
C PHE A 243 -3.11 -5.31 9.19
N GLU A 244 -2.11 -4.84 8.46
CA GLU A 244 -1.61 -5.42 7.19
C GLU A 244 -0.09 -5.15 7.06
N MET A 245 0.50 -5.15 5.85
CA MET A 245 1.95 -5.14 5.72
C MET A 245 2.50 -4.12 4.70
N GLU A 246 1.67 -3.26 4.06
CA GLU A 246 2.10 -2.45 2.91
C GLU A 246 1.56 -1.00 2.88
N SER A 247 0.46 -0.71 3.55
CA SER A 247 -0.30 0.55 3.38
C SER A 247 0.51 1.81 3.73
N SER A 248 1.39 1.73 4.72
CA SER A 248 2.21 2.86 5.16
C SER A 248 3.24 3.27 4.10
N ALA A 249 3.98 2.29 3.56
CA ALA A 249 4.96 2.51 2.51
C ALA A 249 4.27 3.05 1.25
N LEU A 250 3.15 2.45 0.85
CA LEU A 250 2.37 2.91 -0.30
C LEU A 250 1.93 4.36 -0.15
N ALA A 251 1.25 4.70 0.94
CA ALA A 251 0.75 6.06 1.16
C ALA A 251 1.88 7.08 1.26
N GLY A 252 2.98 6.72 1.94
CA GLY A 252 4.15 7.56 2.12
C GLY A 252 4.89 7.85 0.82
N LEU A 253 5.25 6.82 0.08
CA LEU A 253 5.97 6.96 -1.20
C LEU A 253 5.10 7.66 -2.25
N ALA A 254 3.82 7.28 -2.38
CA ALA A 254 2.91 7.94 -3.29
C ALA A 254 2.86 9.45 -3.04
N ARG A 255 2.74 9.86 -1.77
CA ARG A 255 2.68 11.27 -1.41
C ARG A 255 3.99 12.02 -1.66
N LEU A 256 5.14 11.39 -1.41
CA LEU A 256 6.46 11.98 -1.73
C LEU A 256 6.67 12.14 -3.24
N MET A 257 6.14 11.22 -4.05
CA MET A 257 6.25 11.20 -5.51
C MET A 257 5.16 12.05 -6.21
N GLY A 258 4.15 12.56 -5.46
CA GLY A 258 3.06 13.35 -6.03
C GLY A 258 1.91 12.52 -6.62
N HIS A 259 1.79 11.26 -6.22
CA HIS A 259 0.69 10.36 -6.57
C HIS A 259 -0.40 10.38 -5.50
N LYS A 260 -1.61 9.93 -5.87
CA LYS A 260 -2.74 9.69 -4.96
C LYS A 260 -2.80 8.20 -4.63
N ALA A 261 -2.87 7.84 -3.35
CA ALA A 261 -2.97 6.43 -2.97
C ALA A 261 -3.88 6.19 -1.76
N THR A 262 -4.52 5.03 -1.73
CA THR A 262 -5.18 4.45 -0.56
C THR A 262 -5.10 2.93 -0.59
N THR A 263 -5.35 2.30 0.56
CA THR A 263 -5.44 0.84 0.69
C THR A 263 -6.83 0.47 1.17
N VAL A 264 -7.42 -0.52 0.53
CA VAL A 264 -8.64 -1.20 0.98
C VAL A 264 -8.35 -2.66 1.23
N CYS A 265 -8.85 -3.19 2.33
CA CYS A 265 -8.62 -4.57 2.72
C CYS A 265 -9.92 -5.26 3.12
N MET A 266 -10.01 -6.55 2.84
CA MET A 266 -10.99 -7.41 3.47
C MET A 266 -10.39 -8.01 4.75
N VAL A 267 -11.11 -7.90 5.85
CA VAL A 267 -10.73 -8.55 7.11
C VAL A 267 -10.89 -10.06 6.98
N ILE A 268 -9.80 -10.81 7.15
CA ILE A 268 -9.81 -12.29 7.07
C ILE A 268 -9.63 -12.95 8.44
N ALA A 269 -9.20 -12.21 9.43
CA ALA A 269 -9.09 -12.67 10.81
C ALA A 269 -9.31 -11.47 11.75
N ASN A 270 -9.96 -11.69 12.90
CA ASN A 270 -10.11 -10.65 13.91
C ASN A 270 -9.40 -11.07 15.19
N ARG A 271 -8.49 -10.21 15.67
CA ARG A 271 -7.62 -10.47 16.82
C ARG A 271 -8.36 -10.53 18.14
N ARG A 272 -9.35 -9.67 18.28
CA ARG A 272 -10.16 -9.56 19.50
C ARG A 272 -11.14 -10.72 19.63
N ILE A 273 -11.79 -11.09 18.52
CA ILE A 273 -12.78 -12.19 18.47
C ILE A 273 -12.06 -13.56 18.38
N LYS A 274 -10.76 -13.58 18.07
CA LYS A 274 -9.93 -14.78 17.86
C LYS A 274 -10.51 -15.76 16.84
N LYS A 275 -11.10 -15.24 15.76
CA LYS A 275 -11.66 -15.99 14.62
C LYS A 275 -10.97 -15.62 13.33
N ALA A 276 -10.85 -16.60 12.44
CA ALA A 276 -10.36 -16.42 11.09
C ALA A 276 -11.34 -17.03 10.07
N ASP A 277 -11.43 -16.42 8.88
CA ASP A 277 -12.15 -16.94 7.73
C ASP A 277 -11.14 -17.42 6.68
N THR A 278 -11.06 -18.72 6.47
CA THR A 278 -10.19 -19.34 5.47
C THR A 278 -10.83 -19.38 4.07
N SER A 279 -12.13 -19.07 3.97
CA SER A 279 -12.89 -19.04 2.72
C SER A 279 -12.92 -17.65 2.04
N TYR A 280 -12.21 -16.69 2.57
CA TYR A 280 -12.19 -15.29 2.14
C TYR A 280 -11.97 -15.10 0.64
N LYS A 281 -11.28 -16.02 -0.02
CA LYS A 281 -11.02 -15.97 -1.48
C LYS A 281 -12.31 -15.92 -2.30
N ASN A 282 -13.39 -16.49 -1.78
CA ASN A 282 -14.70 -16.47 -2.45
C ASN A 282 -15.42 -15.11 -2.36
N HIS A 283 -14.97 -14.24 -1.45
CA HIS A 283 -15.63 -12.97 -1.15
C HIS A 283 -14.81 -11.74 -1.58
N ILE A 284 -13.52 -11.89 -1.84
CA ILE A 284 -12.63 -10.78 -2.24
C ILE A 284 -13.03 -10.16 -3.58
N ASP A 285 -13.71 -10.93 -4.45
CA ASP A 285 -14.19 -10.45 -5.74
C ASP A 285 -15.20 -9.29 -5.61
N ASN A 286 -15.99 -9.27 -4.53
CA ASN A 286 -16.91 -8.16 -4.26
C ASN A 286 -16.13 -6.86 -4.00
N LEU A 287 -15.05 -6.89 -3.20
CA LEU A 287 -14.21 -5.73 -2.97
C LEU A 287 -13.53 -5.27 -4.26
N ILE A 288 -13.08 -6.19 -5.10
CA ILE A 288 -12.49 -5.88 -6.42
C ILE A 288 -13.48 -5.11 -7.29
N LYS A 289 -14.73 -5.58 -7.39
CA LYS A 289 -15.80 -4.93 -8.16
C LYS A 289 -16.07 -3.51 -7.67
N GLU A 290 -16.20 -3.32 -6.35
CA GLU A 290 -16.43 -2.00 -5.78
C GLU A 290 -15.28 -1.02 -6.09
N VAL A 291 -14.03 -1.48 -6.05
CA VAL A 291 -12.86 -0.66 -6.41
C VAL A 291 -12.86 -0.34 -7.89
N LEU A 292 -13.10 -1.31 -8.77
CA LEU A 292 -13.14 -1.11 -10.24
C LEU A 292 -14.21 -0.09 -10.64
N GLU A 293 -15.40 -0.15 -10.01
CA GLU A 293 -16.47 0.81 -10.26
C GLU A 293 -16.11 2.25 -9.86
N ARG A 294 -15.40 2.40 -8.75
CA ARG A 294 -15.14 3.68 -8.09
C ARG A 294 -13.81 4.31 -8.47
N LEU A 295 -12.86 3.54 -8.99
CA LEU A 295 -11.57 4.03 -9.48
C LEU A 295 -11.72 4.62 -10.90
#